data_bf77ed97c1f22d703aba91b4ca036f74
#
_entry.id   bf77ed97c1f22d703aba91b4ca036f74
#
_cell.length_a   1.000
_cell.length_b   1.000
_cell.length_c   1.000
_cell.angle_alpha   90.00
_cell.angle_beta   90.00
_cell.angle_gamma   90.00
#
_symmetry.space_group_name_H-M   'P 1'
#
loop_
_entity.id
_entity.type
_entity.pdbx_description
1 polymer ?
#
loop_
_entity_poly.entity_id
_entity_poly.type
_entity_poly.pdbx_seq_one_letter_code
_entity_poly.pdbx_strand_id
1 'polypeptide(L)'
;GNKRHLTAMSDDLTKEQIYDIPDGFLPLPWHRGFGRQVGPLFEKRDATGLTRGFRVGEHHTNGMMNAHGGMLMTFADTAWGSAVERDEDTWWVTIRLVCDFLSGAKHGSWVEGRGEILSVVDNIYTVEGRIWTGDKMLMTGTGTFKVIEKRI
;
A
#
# COMPACT_ATOMS: atom_id res chain seq x y z
N GLY A 1 -16.93 7.99 -24.34
CA GLY A 1 -15.69 7.95 -24.22
C GLY A 1 -14.79 9.15 -24.21
N ASN A 2 -14.18 9.46 -23.14
CA ASN A 2 -13.48 10.71 -23.00
C ASN A 2 -12.01 10.56 -22.57
N LYS A 3 -11.38 9.45 -23.03
CA LYS A 3 -9.97 9.17 -22.70
C LYS A 3 -9.02 10.26 -23.18
N ARG A 4 -9.27 10.86 -24.35
CA ARG A 4 -8.42 11.94 -24.88
C ARG A 4 -8.54 13.21 -24.04
N HIS A 5 -9.74 13.53 -23.59
CA HIS A 5 -9.97 14.71 -22.76
C HIS A 5 -9.31 14.54 -21.39
N LEU A 6 -9.46 13.38 -20.76
CA LEU A 6 -8.80 13.05 -19.49
C LEU A 6 -7.27 13.09 -19.61
N THR A 7 -6.71 12.59 -20.71
CA THR A 7 -5.28 12.62 -20.93
C THR A 7 -4.78 14.07 -21.10
N ALA A 8 -5.50 14.89 -21.84
CA ALA A 8 -5.14 16.31 -22.00
C ALA A 8 -5.23 17.09 -20.70
N MET A 9 -6.19 16.74 -19.82
CA MET A 9 -6.38 17.39 -18.53
C MET A 9 -5.43 16.83 -17.45
N SER A 10 -4.87 15.63 -17.64
CA SER A 10 -4.05 14.98 -16.63
C SER A 10 -2.77 15.73 -16.28
N ASP A 11 -2.25 16.56 -17.21
CA ASP A 11 -1.06 17.38 -16.97
C ASP A 11 -1.30 18.45 -15.89
N ASP A 12 -2.57 18.88 -15.72
CA ASP A 12 -2.97 19.90 -14.76
C ASP A 12 -3.60 19.32 -13.49
N LEU A 13 -3.79 17.99 -13.43
CA LEU A 13 -4.42 17.32 -12.29
C LEU A 13 -3.38 16.68 -11.38
N THR A 14 -3.63 16.76 -10.09
CA THR A 14 -2.84 15.98 -9.11
C THR A 14 -3.19 14.51 -9.21
N LYS A 15 -2.34 13.65 -8.65
CA LYS A 15 -2.63 12.20 -8.59
C LYS A 15 -3.91 11.92 -7.82
N GLU A 16 -4.18 12.68 -6.77
CA GLU A 16 -5.39 12.56 -5.95
C GLU A 16 -6.64 12.85 -6.78
N GLN A 17 -6.61 13.84 -7.63
CA GLN A 17 -7.74 14.21 -8.51
C GLN A 17 -7.97 13.16 -9.59
N ILE A 18 -6.90 12.62 -10.19
CA ILE A 18 -6.98 11.62 -11.25
C ILE A 18 -7.56 10.29 -10.73
N TYR A 19 -7.15 9.88 -9.53
CA TYR A 19 -7.50 8.58 -8.98
C TYR A 19 -8.65 8.64 -7.98
N ASP A 20 -9.26 9.80 -7.77
CA ASP A 20 -10.35 9.98 -6.79
C ASP A 20 -9.95 9.46 -5.42
N ILE A 21 -8.91 10.07 -4.86
CA ILE A 21 -8.29 9.63 -3.62
C ILE A 21 -8.98 10.24 -2.41
N PRO A 22 -9.28 9.45 -1.37
CA PRO A 22 -9.88 9.99 -0.14
C PRO A 22 -9.03 11.07 0.51
N ASP A 23 -9.67 12.00 1.19
CA ASP A 23 -9.00 13.12 1.86
C ASP A 23 -7.94 12.62 2.85
N GLY A 24 -6.82 13.33 2.87
CA GLY A 24 -5.71 13.05 3.76
C GLY A 24 -4.66 12.11 3.21
N PHE A 25 -4.93 11.41 2.12
CA PHE A 25 -3.95 10.55 1.45
C PHE A 25 -3.11 11.36 0.48
N LEU A 26 -1.79 11.18 0.54
CA LEU A 26 -0.81 11.81 -0.35
C LEU A 26 -0.01 10.72 -1.08
N PRO A 27 0.38 10.96 -2.34
CA PRO A 27 1.12 9.96 -3.11
C PRO A 27 2.49 9.69 -2.52
N LEU A 28 2.88 8.41 -2.52
CA LEU A 28 4.25 8.02 -2.20
C LEU A 28 5.18 8.37 -3.37
N PRO A 29 6.40 8.84 -3.10
CA PRO A 29 7.32 9.29 -4.15
C PRO A 29 8.07 8.12 -4.81
N TRP A 30 7.34 7.12 -5.28
CA TRP A 30 7.90 5.94 -5.92
C TRP A 30 8.04 6.18 -7.43
N HIS A 31 9.22 6.62 -7.84
CA HIS A 31 9.48 7.08 -9.20
C HIS A 31 10.21 6.05 -10.07
N ARG A 32 10.62 4.92 -9.50
CA ARG A 32 11.40 3.91 -10.24
C ARG A 32 11.19 2.51 -9.65
N GLY A 33 11.61 1.51 -10.40
CA GLY A 33 11.62 0.12 -9.96
C GLY A 33 10.22 -0.47 -9.86
N PHE A 34 10.10 -1.51 -9.07
CA PHE A 34 8.85 -2.25 -8.91
C PHE A 34 7.74 -1.37 -8.32
N GLY A 35 8.07 -0.50 -7.37
CA GLY A 35 7.09 0.41 -6.79
C GLY A 35 6.41 1.31 -7.82
N ARG A 36 7.18 1.78 -8.82
CA ARG A 36 6.61 2.55 -9.93
C ARG A 36 5.63 1.72 -10.76
N GLN A 37 5.97 0.45 -11.01
CA GLN A 37 5.14 -0.44 -11.85
C GLN A 37 3.81 -0.78 -11.19
N VAL A 38 3.80 -0.97 -9.88
CA VAL A 38 2.59 -1.33 -9.13
C VAL A 38 1.84 -0.13 -8.55
N GLY A 39 2.45 1.05 -8.61
CA GLY A 39 1.82 2.27 -8.10
C GLY A 39 0.67 2.76 -8.98
N PRO A 40 0.12 3.92 -8.62
CA PRO A 40 0.52 4.76 -7.50
C PRO A 40 -0.02 4.24 -6.17
N LEU A 41 0.76 4.40 -5.12
CA LEU A 41 0.34 4.14 -3.74
C LEU A 41 0.29 5.45 -2.97
N PHE A 42 -0.51 5.47 -1.93
CA PHE A 42 -0.79 6.69 -1.15
C PHE A 42 -0.64 6.40 0.34
N GLU A 43 -0.46 7.45 1.10
CA GLU A 43 -0.23 7.37 2.53
C GLU A 43 -0.99 8.47 3.26
N LYS A 44 -1.57 8.12 4.39
CA LYS A 44 -2.18 9.07 5.31
C LYS A 44 -1.61 8.85 6.70
N ARG A 45 -1.19 9.94 7.34
CA ARG A 45 -0.74 9.91 8.73
C ARG A 45 -1.70 10.75 9.56
N ASP A 46 -2.23 10.16 10.63
CA ASP A 46 -3.09 10.85 11.58
C ASP A 46 -2.71 10.45 13.02
N ALA A 47 -3.52 10.89 14.00
CA ALA A 47 -3.27 10.60 15.41
C ALA A 47 -3.23 9.10 15.73
N THR A 48 -3.87 8.26 14.92
CA THR A 48 -3.91 6.81 15.13
C THR A 48 -2.73 6.08 14.48
N GLY A 49 -1.97 6.76 13.61
CA GLY A 49 -0.78 6.22 12.95
C GLY A 49 -0.82 6.34 11.43
N LEU A 50 -0.15 5.42 10.77
CA LEU A 50 0.08 5.43 9.33
C LEU A 50 -0.80 4.42 8.63
N THR A 51 -1.54 4.88 7.61
CA THR A 51 -2.35 4.03 6.74
C THR A 51 -1.88 4.22 5.31
N ARG A 52 -1.68 3.14 4.58
CA ARG A 52 -1.43 3.18 3.14
C ARG A 52 -2.67 2.82 2.36
N GLY A 53 -2.74 3.26 1.12
CA GLY A 53 -3.89 3.00 0.28
C GLY A 53 -3.53 2.97 -1.19
N PHE A 54 -4.38 2.28 -1.99
CA PHE A 54 -4.30 2.34 -3.43
C PHE A 54 -5.67 2.09 -4.05
N ARG A 55 -5.88 2.66 -5.24
CA ARG A 55 -7.05 2.37 -6.05
C ARG A 55 -6.72 1.20 -6.96
N VAL A 56 -7.55 0.16 -6.96
CA VAL A 56 -7.33 -1.00 -7.81
C VAL A 56 -7.47 -0.59 -9.27
N GLY A 57 -6.34 -0.43 -9.95
CA GLY A 57 -6.28 -0.17 -11.40
C GLY A 57 -6.27 -1.47 -12.18
N GLU A 58 -6.44 -1.37 -13.49
CA GLU A 58 -6.42 -2.56 -14.37
C GLU A 58 -5.12 -3.36 -14.18
N HIS A 59 -3.98 -2.68 -14.07
CA HIS A 59 -2.67 -3.31 -13.91
C HIS A 59 -2.49 -4.05 -12.58
N HIS A 60 -3.41 -3.90 -11.64
CA HIS A 60 -3.42 -4.61 -10.37
C HIS A 60 -4.29 -5.87 -10.40
N THR A 61 -5.05 -6.09 -11.48
CA THR A 61 -6.10 -7.11 -11.49
C THR A 61 -5.64 -8.45 -12.04
N ASN A 62 -6.36 -9.49 -11.65
CA ASN A 62 -6.28 -10.83 -12.23
C ASN A 62 -7.29 -10.95 -13.37
N GLY A 63 -7.41 -12.16 -13.95
CA GLY A 63 -8.35 -12.42 -15.04
C GLY A 63 -9.83 -12.23 -14.71
N MET A 64 -10.19 -12.12 -13.44
CA MET A 64 -11.56 -11.86 -12.98
C MET A 64 -11.81 -10.38 -12.66
N MET A 65 -10.87 -9.51 -12.98
CA MET A 65 -10.93 -8.08 -12.70
C MET A 65 -11.00 -7.75 -11.20
N ASN A 66 -10.45 -8.61 -10.36
CA ASN A 66 -10.23 -8.37 -8.95
C ASN A 66 -8.74 -8.11 -8.71
N ALA A 67 -8.41 -7.41 -7.63
CA ALA A 67 -7.02 -7.22 -7.25
C ALA A 67 -6.33 -8.58 -7.15
N HIS A 68 -5.24 -8.74 -7.89
CA HIS A 68 -4.45 -9.97 -7.88
C HIS A 68 -3.90 -10.22 -6.48
N GLY A 69 -3.93 -11.47 -6.03
CA GLY A 69 -3.38 -11.83 -4.71
C GLY A 69 -1.93 -11.39 -4.54
N GLY A 70 -1.14 -11.48 -5.60
CA GLY A 70 0.24 -10.96 -5.60
C GLY A 70 0.32 -9.46 -5.38
N MET A 71 -0.63 -8.69 -5.95
CA MET A 71 -0.69 -7.26 -5.69
C MET A 71 -1.07 -6.96 -4.24
N LEU A 72 -2.03 -7.70 -3.69
CA LEU A 72 -2.42 -7.53 -2.28
C LEU A 72 -1.26 -7.87 -1.34
N MET A 73 -0.45 -8.90 -1.66
CA MET A 73 0.76 -9.22 -0.89
C MET A 73 1.83 -8.13 -1.02
N THR A 74 2.03 -7.61 -2.21
CA THR A 74 2.94 -6.48 -2.44
C THR A 74 2.51 -5.27 -1.60
N PHE A 75 1.22 -4.97 -1.63
CA PHE A 75 0.67 -3.88 -0.84
C PHE A 75 0.81 -4.14 0.67
N ALA A 76 0.52 -5.35 1.12
CA ALA A 76 0.69 -5.74 2.52
C ALA A 76 2.14 -5.55 2.99
N ASP A 77 3.10 -5.97 2.18
CA ASP A 77 4.51 -5.80 2.49
C ASP A 77 4.83 -4.33 2.78
N THR A 78 4.37 -3.42 1.93
CA THR A 78 4.64 -2.00 2.11
C THR A 78 3.83 -1.37 3.24
N ALA A 79 2.55 -1.72 3.34
CA ALA A 79 1.66 -1.15 4.35
C ALA A 79 2.02 -1.61 5.76
N TRP A 80 2.32 -2.90 5.92
CA TRP A 80 2.70 -3.45 7.21
C TRP A 80 4.14 -3.08 7.58
N GLY A 81 5.05 -3.11 6.60
CA GLY A 81 6.44 -2.69 6.81
C GLY A 81 6.56 -1.23 7.21
N SER A 82 5.68 -0.36 6.71
CA SER A 82 5.71 1.06 7.06
C SER A 82 5.49 1.31 8.56
N ALA A 83 4.90 0.36 9.28
CA ALA A 83 4.72 0.48 10.73
C ALA A 83 6.04 0.63 11.49
N VAL A 84 7.15 0.14 10.93
CA VAL A 84 8.47 0.22 11.59
C VAL A 84 9.22 1.50 11.23
N GLU A 85 8.70 2.32 10.33
CA GLU A 85 9.33 3.57 9.92
C GLU A 85 9.18 4.64 11.00
N ARG A 86 10.32 5.17 11.47
CA ARG A 86 10.35 6.26 12.44
C ARG A 86 10.48 7.63 11.76
N ASP A 87 11.14 7.64 10.60
CA ASP A 87 11.37 8.80 9.76
C ASP A 87 11.64 8.35 8.32
N GLU A 88 11.87 9.31 7.42
CA GLU A 88 12.16 9.04 5.99
C GLU A 88 13.47 8.29 5.77
N ASP A 89 14.36 8.29 6.73
CA ASP A 89 15.67 7.63 6.64
C ASP A 89 15.67 6.23 7.24
N THR A 90 14.53 5.76 7.75
CA THR A 90 14.40 4.41 8.27
C THR A 90 14.34 3.43 7.10
N TRP A 91 15.34 2.58 6.98
CA TRP A 91 15.36 1.50 6.00
C TRP A 91 15.05 0.19 6.70
N TRP A 92 14.31 -0.66 6.02
CA TRP A 92 13.93 -1.97 6.52
C TRP A 92 13.88 -2.99 5.40
N VAL A 93 14.03 -4.25 5.76
CA VAL A 93 13.87 -5.38 4.84
C VAL A 93 12.86 -6.36 5.42
N THR A 94 12.17 -7.08 4.54
CA THR A 94 11.20 -8.08 4.92
C THR A 94 11.91 -9.41 5.16
N ILE A 95 11.67 -10.01 6.34
CA ILE A 95 12.16 -11.35 6.67
C ILE A 95 11.09 -12.39 6.33
N ARG A 96 9.85 -12.09 6.68
CA ARG A 96 8.74 -13.03 6.51
C ARG A 96 7.45 -12.26 6.33
N LEU A 97 6.59 -12.76 5.44
CA LEU A 97 5.25 -12.21 5.22
C LEU A 97 4.27 -13.37 5.10
N VAL A 98 3.30 -13.42 6.00
CA VAL A 98 2.26 -14.45 6.01
C VAL A 98 0.92 -13.75 5.84
N CYS A 99 0.17 -14.17 4.83
CA CYS A 99 -1.09 -13.53 4.46
C CYS A 99 -2.21 -14.55 4.34
N ASP A 100 -3.35 -14.23 4.94
CA ASP A 100 -4.58 -14.97 4.78
C ASP A 100 -5.56 -14.13 3.96
N PHE A 101 -5.96 -14.63 2.79
CA PHE A 101 -6.87 -13.94 1.89
C PHE A 101 -8.31 -14.26 2.28
N LEU A 102 -9.08 -13.26 2.64
CA LEU A 102 -10.44 -13.41 3.16
C LEU A 102 -11.52 -13.06 2.13
N SER A 103 -11.27 -12.05 1.31
CA SER A 103 -12.22 -11.63 0.26
C SER A 103 -11.49 -10.85 -0.83
N GLY A 104 -12.17 -10.62 -1.95
CA GLY A 104 -11.61 -9.93 -3.11
C GLY A 104 -12.00 -8.45 -3.16
N ALA A 105 -11.19 -7.67 -3.87
CA ALA A 105 -11.46 -6.28 -4.16
C ALA A 105 -11.55 -6.08 -5.68
N LYS A 106 -12.69 -5.59 -6.15
CA LYS A 106 -12.93 -5.35 -7.57
C LYS A 106 -12.10 -4.19 -8.10
N HIS A 107 -11.83 -4.21 -9.40
CA HIS A 107 -11.30 -3.06 -10.12
C HIS A 107 -12.07 -1.79 -9.71
N GLY A 108 -11.33 -0.73 -9.40
CA GLY A 108 -11.90 0.52 -8.97
C GLY A 108 -12.09 0.67 -7.46
N SER A 109 -11.93 -0.40 -6.67
CA SER A 109 -12.03 -0.31 -5.22
C SER A 109 -10.87 0.49 -4.64
N TRP A 110 -11.16 1.23 -3.56
CA TRP A 110 -10.11 1.86 -2.75
C TRP A 110 -9.72 0.91 -1.62
N VAL A 111 -8.47 0.51 -1.59
CA VAL A 111 -7.93 -0.46 -0.63
C VAL A 111 -7.00 0.24 0.34
N GLU A 112 -7.17 -0.04 1.63
CA GLU A 112 -6.33 0.50 2.69
C GLU A 112 -5.65 -0.64 3.45
N GLY A 113 -4.51 -0.32 4.04
CA GLY A 113 -3.76 -1.28 4.83
C GLY A 113 -2.96 -0.64 5.94
N ARG A 114 -2.79 -1.38 7.02
CA ARG A 114 -2.11 -0.92 8.21
C ARG A 114 -1.49 -2.07 8.98
N GLY A 115 -0.32 -1.81 9.58
CA GLY A 115 0.34 -2.74 10.48
C GLY A 115 0.45 -2.18 11.89
N GLU A 116 0.43 -3.07 12.89
CA GLU A 116 0.67 -2.74 14.28
C GLU A 116 1.82 -3.57 14.83
N ILE A 117 2.79 -2.92 15.48
CA ILE A 117 3.95 -3.59 16.05
C ILE A 117 3.53 -4.39 17.28
N LEU A 118 3.79 -5.69 17.27
CA LEU A 118 3.54 -6.58 18.40
C LEU A 118 4.77 -6.76 19.26
N SER A 119 5.95 -6.82 18.66
CA SER A 119 7.21 -6.98 19.41
C SER A 119 8.39 -6.44 18.64
N VAL A 120 9.44 -6.09 19.38
CA VAL A 120 10.73 -5.67 18.81
C VAL A 120 11.83 -6.37 19.58
N VAL A 121 12.67 -7.14 18.89
CA VAL A 121 13.83 -7.79 19.47
C VAL A 121 15.01 -7.64 18.48
N ASP A 122 16.09 -7.01 18.93
CA ASP A 122 17.32 -6.84 18.13
C ASP A 122 17.06 -6.27 16.72
N ASN A 123 16.29 -5.18 16.64
CA ASN A 123 15.88 -4.54 15.38
C ASN A 123 14.97 -5.41 14.49
N ILE A 124 14.46 -6.52 15.01
CA ILE A 124 13.49 -7.36 14.33
C ILE A 124 12.10 -7.07 14.89
N TYR A 125 11.23 -6.63 14.02
CA TYR A 125 9.87 -6.21 14.33
C TYR A 125 8.88 -7.25 13.87
N THR A 126 8.00 -7.69 14.77
CA THR A 126 6.84 -8.51 14.41
C THR A 126 5.63 -7.59 14.33
N VAL A 127 4.94 -7.61 13.19
CA VAL A 127 3.84 -6.70 12.88
C VAL A 127 2.61 -7.51 12.52
N GLU A 128 1.49 -7.22 13.18
CA GLU A 128 0.18 -7.75 12.78
C GLU A 128 -0.44 -6.80 11.78
N GLY A 129 -0.98 -7.34 10.68
CA GLY A 129 -1.46 -6.53 9.58
C GLY A 129 -2.88 -6.80 9.15
N ARG A 130 -3.51 -5.77 8.57
CA ARG A 130 -4.84 -5.84 8.00
C ARG A 130 -4.87 -5.08 6.68
N ILE A 131 -5.67 -5.58 5.73
CA ILE A 131 -5.97 -4.93 4.46
C ILE A 131 -7.49 -4.95 4.31
N TRP A 132 -8.10 -3.84 3.95
CA TRP A 132 -9.56 -3.74 3.83
C TRP A 132 -9.98 -2.79 2.71
N THR A 133 -11.25 -2.86 2.31
CA THR A 133 -11.91 -1.89 1.45
C THR A 133 -13.27 -1.57 2.05
N GLY A 134 -13.51 -0.30 2.42
CA GLY A 134 -14.72 0.06 3.15
C GLY A 134 -14.84 -0.76 4.44
N ASP A 135 -15.95 -1.45 4.61
CA ASP A 135 -16.22 -2.29 5.78
C ASP A 135 -15.77 -3.74 5.58
N LYS A 136 -15.21 -4.08 4.42
CA LYS A 136 -14.88 -5.46 4.07
C LYS A 136 -13.40 -5.75 4.30
N MET A 137 -13.10 -6.72 5.18
CA MET A 137 -11.74 -7.20 5.39
C MET A 137 -11.32 -8.08 4.22
N LEU A 138 -10.19 -7.72 3.57
CA LEU A 138 -9.65 -8.44 2.42
C LEU A 138 -8.59 -9.44 2.83
N MET A 139 -7.73 -9.06 3.77
CA MET A 139 -6.56 -9.83 4.14
C MET A 139 -6.16 -9.50 5.58
N THR A 140 -5.72 -10.52 6.29
CA THR A 140 -5.03 -10.38 7.57
C THR A 140 -3.71 -11.13 7.50
N GLY A 141 -2.78 -10.83 8.39
CA GLY A 141 -1.53 -11.55 8.43
C GLY A 141 -0.52 -11.00 9.41
N THR A 142 0.70 -11.49 9.26
CA THR A 142 1.83 -11.11 10.10
C THR A 142 3.05 -10.89 9.22
N GLY A 143 3.75 -9.79 9.47
CA GLY A 143 5.03 -9.52 8.83
C GLY A 143 6.15 -9.46 9.86
N THR A 144 7.33 -9.91 9.47
CA THR A 144 8.54 -9.75 10.26
C THR A 144 9.53 -8.93 9.45
N PHE A 145 9.97 -7.82 10.02
CA PHE A 145 10.80 -6.83 9.33
C PHE A 145 12.04 -6.52 10.16
N LYS A 146 13.15 -6.27 9.50
CA LYS A 146 14.38 -5.86 10.15
C LYS A 146 14.72 -4.44 9.74
N VAL A 147 14.90 -3.56 10.72
CA VAL A 147 15.42 -2.22 10.48
C VAL A 147 16.92 -2.33 10.28
N ILE A 148 17.41 -1.73 9.21
CA ILE A 148 18.82 -1.74 8.81
C ILE A 148 19.36 -0.32 8.67
N GLU A 149 20.68 -0.18 8.66
CA GLU A 149 21.31 1.10 8.38
C GLU A 149 21.25 1.40 6.88
N LYS A 150 20.98 2.67 6.56
CA LYS A 150 21.03 3.15 5.19
C LYS A 150 22.47 3.12 4.69
N ARG A 151 22.73 2.41 3.58
CA ARG A 151 24.07 2.19 3.03
C ARG A 151 24.42 3.06 1.84
N ILE A 152 23.49 3.88 1.39
CA ILE A 152 23.74 4.72 0.19
C ILE A 152 23.39 6.15 0.51
#